data_1e536bf050f23c6f3520bc87f5c400b3
#
_entry.id   1e536bf050f23c6f3520bc87f5c400b3
#
_cell.length_a   1.000
_cell.length_b   1.000
_cell.length_c   1.000
_cell.angle_alpha   90.00
_cell.angle_beta   90.00
_cell.angle_gamma   90.00
#
_symmetry.space_group_name_H-M   'P 1'
#
loop_
_entity.id
_entity.type
_entity.pdbx_description
1 polymer ?
#
loop_
_entity_poly.entity_id
_entity_poly.type
_entity_poly.pdbx_seq_one_letter_code
_entity_poly.pdbx_strand_id
1 'polypeptide(L)'
;MNIQESIKKRVYEKVVNEIDWENQFSDVKKSCIPPDALVKDLQAVLDRAALPSNKRGKLPMNKAIVHKNSVPQTEEGEVDVKAFIDDITTFPNKLISQNGKMEKTSKGNAWVVNTGIPALRGIVYDEDGGKFYTVNTCPGAGGCALVCYARQGSYVMFDHTSMNLTRRLNLLMNHPEVFEQIIYLELKRFCVEKNKKGVKVLMRWNDAGDFFTKKYWEIARSVTEKLLREGHDFMSYAYTKMGDFMGDLSADIVMNFSREANKQQLSKVDLDNTKASTIVPRDLFRDLFTSTGGGHFKKASDGKPEFNDATGREELKKRLAKEYKVPLSSVIYQEDLPSEEQAPNTFNVIVLPSGDSDEAAQREDVMLIFLLIH
;
A
#
# COMPACT_ATOMS: atom_id res chain seq x y z
N MET A 1 -17.48 -23.64 -14.06
CA MET A 1 -17.68 -22.49 -13.16
C MET A 1 -16.50 -22.46 -12.21
N ASN A 2 -15.72 -21.39 -12.22
CA ASN A 2 -14.53 -21.22 -11.39
C ASN A 2 -14.98 -21.16 -9.91
N ILE A 3 -14.25 -21.82 -9.00
CA ILE A 3 -14.55 -21.83 -7.56
C ILE A 3 -14.69 -20.39 -7.03
N GLN A 4 -13.88 -19.45 -7.54
CA GLN A 4 -13.98 -18.04 -7.20
C GLN A 4 -15.29 -17.39 -7.62
N GLU A 5 -15.82 -17.71 -8.80
CA GLU A 5 -17.12 -17.20 -9.27
C GLU A 5 -18.28 -17.77 -8.44
N SER A 6 -18.18 -19.04 -8.04
CA SER A 6 -19.17 -19.65 -7.14
C SER A 6 -19.17 -19.01 -5.75
N ILE A 7 -17.97 -18.70 -5.20
CA ILE A 7 -17.83 -18.03 -3.91
C ILE A 7 -18.39 -16.60 -4.01
N LYS A 8 -17.98 -15.84 -5.03
CA LYS A 8 -18.47 -14.48 -5.27
C LYS A 8 -19.99 -14.44 -5.38
N LYS A 9 -20.58 -15.32 -6.17
CA LYS A 9 -22.03 -15.41 -6.32
C LYS A 9 -22.74 -15.71 -5.01
N ARG A 10 -22.26 -16.70 -4.24
CA ARG A 10 -22.88 -17.07 -2.95
C ARG A 10 -22.72 -15.97 -1.87
N VAL A 11 -21.58 -15.27 -1.85
CA VAL A 11 -21.36 -14.17 -0.92
C VAL A 11 -22.26 -12.99 -1.29
N TYR A 12 -22.29 -12.64 -2.58
CA TYR A 12 -23.15 -11.56 -3.08
C TYR A 12 -24.64 -11.83 -2.80
N GLU A 13 -25.16 -13.02 -3.09
CA GLU A 13 -26.56 -13.38 -2.83
C GLU A 13 -26.94 -13.34 -1.33
N LYS A 14 -25.97 -13.49 -0.42
CA LYS A 14 -26.22 -13.48 1.03
C LYS A 14 -26.07 -12.11 1.70
N VAL A 15 -25.32 -11.20 1.10
CA VAL A 15 -24.83 -9.98 1.77
C VAL A 15 -25.41 -8.69 1.17
N VAL A 16 -26.12 -8.78 0.03
CA VAL A 16 -26.73 -7.59 -0.60
C VAL A 16 -27.85 -7.05 0.28
N ASN A 17 -27.46 -6.25 1.26
CA ASN A 17 -28.31 -5.27 1.91
C ASN A 17 -27.98 -3.90 1.30
N GLU A 18 -28.97 -3.04 1.15
CA GLU A 18 -28.76 -1.64 0.76
C GLU A 18 -27.67 -1.02 1.64
N ILE A 19 -26.61 -0.48 1.01
CA ILE A 19 -25.49 0.07 1.76
C ILE A 19 -25.80 1.51 2.07
N ASP A 20 -25.94 1.79 3.34
CA ASP A 20 -26.03 3.17 3.83
C ASP A 20 -24.62 3.81 3.84
N TRP A 21 -24.22 4.38 2.70
CA TRP A 21 -22.95 5.09 2.53
C TRP A 21 -22.75 6.21 3.55
N GLU A 22 -23.83 6.90 3.92
CA GLU A 22 -23.78 8.03 4.87
C GLU A 22 -23.34 7.56 6.26
N ASN A 23 -23.83 6.41 6.70
CA ASN A 23 -23.48 5.86 8.00
C ASN A 23 -22.16 5.06 7.99
N GLN A 24 -21.96 4.21 6.99
CA GLN A 24 -20.78 3.32 6.96
C GLN A 24 -19.47 4.04 6.60
N PHE A 25 -19.55 5.13 5.83
CA PHE A 25 -18.40 5.87 5.32
C PHE A 25 -18.50 7.37 5.61
N SER A 26 -19.07 7.75 6.75
CA SER A 26 -19.20 9.14 7.20
C SER A 26 -17.85 9.84 7.40
N ASP A 27 -16.79 9.09 7.71
CA ASP A 27 -15.42 9.58 7.90
C ASP A 27 -14.62 9.72 6.60
N VAL A 28 -15.18 9.28 5.47
CA VAL A 28 -14.49 9.32 4.17
C VAL A 28 -14.46 10.73 3.58
N LYS A 29 -13.26 11.22 3.30
CA LYS A 29 -13.08 12.47 2.54
C LYS A 29 -13.34 12.21 1.05
N LYS A 30 -14.54 12.53 0.60
CA LYS A 30 -14.99 12.34 -0.79
C LYS A 30 -15.49 13.67 -1.39
N SER A 31 -15.41 13.78 -2.71
CA SER A 31 -15.94 14.92 -3.50
C SER A 31 -16.71 14.38 -4.69
N CYS A 32 -17.95 14.79 -4.87
CA CYS A 32 -18.75 14.43 -6.03
C CYS A 32 -18.09 14.93 -7.32
N ILE A 33 -18.07 14.09 -8.34
CA ILE A 33 -17.58 14.42 -9.68
C ILE A 33 -18.80 14.55 -10.60
N PRO A 34 -19.12 15.74 -11.11
CA PRO A 34 -20.14 15.87 -12.16
C PRO A 34 -19.77 15.02 -13.39
N PRO A 35 -20.75 14.43 -14.09
CA PRO A 35 -20.49 13.59 -15.28
C PRO A 35 -19.59 14.27 -16.31
N ASP A 36 -19.86 15.53 -16.65
CA ASP A 36 -19.03 16.30 -17.60
C ASP A 36 -17.59 16.50 -17.12
N ALA A 37 -17.37 16.62 -15.81
CA ALA A 37 -16.03 16.74 -15.24
C ALA A 37 -15.30 15.40 -15.31
N LEU A 38 -16.00 14.28 -15.10
CA LEU A 38 -15.42 12.94 -15.28
C LEU A 38 -14.98 12.73 -16.74
N VAL A 39 -15.86 13.02 -17.70
CA VAL A 39 -15.53 12.90 -19.15
C VAL A 39 -14.28 13.71 -19.47
N LYS A 40 -14.21 14.98 -19.02
CA LYS A 40 -13.03 15.83 -19.19
C LYS A 40 -11.76 15.24 -18.55
N ASP A 41 -11.88 14.65 -17.36
CA ASP A 41 -10.75 14.02 -16.68
C ASP A 41 -10.27 12.77 -17.42
N LEU A 42 -11.18 11.94 -17.91
CA LEU A 42 -10.84 10.74 -18.70
C LEU A 42 -10.27 11.13 -20.06
N GLN A 43 -10.84 12.13 -20.74
CA GLN A 43 -10.29 12.67 -21.99
C GLN A 43 -8.87 13.20 -21.79
N ALA A 44 -8.61 13.92 -20.71
CA ALA A 44 -7.26 14.40 -20.37
C ALA A 44 -6.23 13.27 -20.17
N VAL A 45 -6.67 12.08 -19.75
CA VAL A 45 -5.80 10.88 -19.70
C VAL A 45 -5.41 10.44 -21.10
N LEU A 46 -6.36 10.40 -22.03
CA LEU A 46 -6.11 10.04 -23.45
C LEU A 46 -5.21 11.07 -24.12
N ASP A 47 -5.51 12.37 -23.99
CA ASP A 47 -4.73 13.47 -24.56
C ASP A 47 -3.28 13.45 -24.06
N ARG A 48 -3.11 13.27 -22.74
CA ARG A 48 -1.77 13.14 -22.14
C ARG A 48 -1.02 11.93 -22.68
N ALA A 49 -1.70 10.82 -22.90
CA ALA A 49 -1.08 9.60 -23.42
C ALA A 49 -0.64 9.75 -24.90
N ALA A 50 -1.32 10.60 -25.68
CA ALA A 50 -0.93 10.93 -27.04
C ALA A 50 0.36 11.76 -27.12
N LEU A 51 0.74 12.47 -26.04
CA LEU A 51 1.98 13.23 -26.00
C LEU A 51 3.22 12.33 -25.95
N PRO A 52 4.35 12.74 -26.54
CA PRO A 52 5.65 12.11 -26.33
C PRO A 52 5.98 12.01 -24.84
N SER A 53 6.66 10.95 -24.40
CA SER A 53 6.93 10.66 -22.99
C SER A 53 7.61 11.81 -22.24
N ASN A 54 8.53 12.51 -22.89
CA ASN A 54 9.24 13.68 -22.34
C ASN A 54 8.35 14.93 -22.18
N LYS A 55 7.15 14.96 -22.77
CA LYS A 55 6.19 16.08 -22.67
C LYS A 55 5.01 15.79 -21.72
N ARG A 56 4.89 14.55 -21.18
CA ARG A 56 3.71 14.15 -20.38
C ARG A 56 3.61 14.82 -19.01
N GLY A 57 4.70 15.40 -18.49
CA GLY A 57 4.73 15.96 -17.14
C GLY A 57 4.43 14.95 -16.03
N LYS A 58 4.38 15.39 -14.77
CA LYS A 58 3.96 14.54 -13.63
C LYS A 58 2.44 14.45 -13.56
N LEU A 59 1.92 13.31 -13.12
CA LEU A 59 0.49 13.16 -12.85
C LEU A 59 0.10 14.05 -11.65
N PRO A 60 -0.93 14.93 -11.77
CA PRO A 60 -1.38 15.76 -10.66
C PRO A 60 -1.80 14.92 -9.44
N MET A 61 -1.38 15.34 -8.23
CA MET A 61 -1.64 14.56 -7.01
C MET A 61 -3.11 14.53 -6.59
N ASN A 62 -3.89 15.51 -7.03
CA ASN A 62 -5.32 15.61 -6.77
C ASN A 62 -6.19 14.79 -7.74
N LYS A 63 -5.59 14.12 -8.72
CA LYS A 63 -6.28 13.25 -9.67
C LYS A 63 -6.02 11.78 -9.37
N ALA A 64 -7.02 10.94 -9.60
CA ALA A 64 -6.88 9.49 -9.57
C ALA A 64 -5.95 9.00 -10.69
N ILE A 65 -5.31 7.85 -10.48
CA ILE A 65 -4.53 7.19 -11.52
C ILE A 65 -5.50 6.36 -12.37
N VAL A 66 -5.64 6.73 -13.64
CA VAL A 66 -6.33 5.95 -14.66
C VAL A 66 -5.35 5.72 -15.80
N HIS A 67 -5.18 4.48 -16.22
CA HIS A 67 -4.36 4.17 -17.39
C HIS A 67 -5.16 4.41 -18.68
N LYS A 68 -4.49 4.85 -19.75
CA LYS A 68 -5.17 5.15 -21.02
C LYS A 68 -5.98 3.97 -21.60
N ASN A 69 -5.46 2.74 -21.46
CA ASN A 69 -6.15 1.53 -21.92
C ASN A 69 -7.35 1.15 -21.05
N SER A 70 -7.50 1.81 -19.89
CA SER A 70 -8.65 1.66 -19.00
C SER A 70 -9.68 2.77 -19.18
N VAL A 71 -9.54 3.59 -20.22
CA VAL A 71 -10.55 4.58 -20.65
C VAL A 71 -11.26 4.03 -21.88
N PRO A 72 -12.46 3.46 -21.73
CA PRO A 72 -13.23 2.94 -22.86
C PRO A 72 -13.63 4.10 -23.80
N GLN A 73 -13.68 3.79 -25.10
CA GLN A 73 -14.09 4.73 -26.13
C GLN A 73 -15.20 4.11 -27.00
N THR A 74 -16.12 4.95 -27.46
CA THR A 74 -17.12 4.59 -28.45
C THR A 74 -16.46 4.37 -29.82
N GLU A 75 -17.23 3.91 -30.81
CA GLU A 75 -16.75 3.78 -32.19
C GLU A 75 -16.32 5.13 -32.79
N GLU A 76 -16.93 6.22 -32.34
CA GLU A 76 -16.59 7.61 -32.74
C GLU A 76 -15.35 8.16 -32.02
N GLY A 77 -14.78 7.39 -31.07
CA GLY A 77 -13.60 7.77 -30.30
C GLY A 77 -13.88 8.66 -29.08
N GLU A 78 -15.13 8.83 -28.70
CA GLU A 78 -15.54 9.55 -27.48
C GLU A 78 -15.39 8.64 -26.23
N VAL A 79 -15.26 9.25 -25.07
CA VAL A 79 -15.20 8.51 -23.79
C VAL A 79 -16.53 7.81 -23.53
N ASP A 80 -16.52 6.48 -23.40
CA ASP A 80 -17.69 5.68 -23.03
C ASP A 80 -17.79 5.57 -21.49
N VAL A 81 -18.58 6.47 -20.90
CA VAL A 81 -18.80 6.50 -19.45
C VAL A 81 -19.49 5.24 -18.93
N LYS A 82 -20.42 4.66 -19.72
CA LYS A 82 -21.12 3.45 -19.30
C LYS A 82 -20.17 2.26 -19.22
N ALA A 83 -19.37 2.04 -20.25
CA ALA A 83 -18.36 0.99 -20.24
C ALA A 83 -17.31 1.24 -19.12
N PHE A 84 -16.99 2.50 -18.80
CA PHE A 84 -16.10 2.82 -17.67
C PHE A 84 -16.73 2.44 -16.33
N ILE A 85 -18.04 2.70 -16.10
CA ILE A 85 -18.77 2.25 -14.92
C ILE A 85 -18.69 0.72 -14.81
N ASP A 86 -19.06 0.01 -15.87
CA ASP A 86 -19.06 -1.45 -15.91
C ASP A 86 -17.67 -2.01 -15.58
N ASP A 87 -16.61 -1.36 -16.06
CA ASP A 87 -15.23 -1.74 -15.78
C ASP A 87 -14.83 -1.55 -14.31
N ILE A 88 -15.11 -0.40 -13.71
CA ILE A 88 -14.67 -0.09 -12.33
C ILE A 88 -15.52 -0.77 -11.27
N THR A 89 -16.78 -1.13 -11.57
CA THR A 89 -17.68 -1.87 -10.68
C THR A 89 -17.58 -3.39 -10.87
N THR A 90 -16.90 -3.85 -11.93
CA THR A 90 -16.59 -5.27 -12.10
C THR A 90 -15.80 -5.80 -10.90
N PHE A 91 -16.26 -6.93 -10.35
CA PHE A 91 -15.57 -7.59 -9.24
C PHE A 91 -14.13 -7.96 -9.64
N PRO A 92 -13.13 -7.57 -8.84
CA PRO A 92 -11.74 -7.95 -9.11
C PRO A 92 -11.57 -9.47 -9.03
N ASN A 93 -10.76 -10.03 -9.91
CA ASN A 93 -10.53 -11.49 -9.94
C ASN A 93 -9.94 -12.01 -8.62
N LYS A 94 -9.15 -11.17 -7.93
CA LYS A 94 -8.57 -11.44 -6.62
C LYS A 94 -8.33 -10.13 -5.86
N LEU A 95 -8.52 -10.18 -4.54
CA LEU A 95 -8.17 -9.06 -3.65
C LEU A 95 -6.73 -9.14 -3.18
N ILE A 96 -6.15 -10.33 -3.13
CA ILE A 96 -4.81 -10.59 -2.65
C ILE A 96 -3.89 -10.91 -3.81
N SER A 97 -2.69 -10.37 -3.75
CA SER A 97 -1.64 -10.59 -4.73
C SER A 97 -0.28 -10.80 -4.05
N GLN A 98 0.67 -11.30 -4.82
CA GLN A 98 2.07 -11.30 -4.47
C GLN A 98 2.81 -10.55 -5.58
N ASN A 99 3.51 -9.48 -5.22
CA ASN A 99 4.38 -8.76 -6.15
C ASN A 99 5.84 -9.15 -5.90
N GLY A 100 6.75 -8.71 -6.77
CA GLY A 100 8.16 -9.07 -6.68
C GLY A 100 8.83 -8.69 -5.35
N LYS A 101 8.34 -7.68 -4.62
CA LYS A 101 8.82 -7.35 -3.29
C LYS A 101 8.32 -8.38 -2.27
N MET A 102 7.07 -8.80 -2.36
CA MET A 102 6.50 -9.84 -1.49
C MET A 102 7.16 -11.19 -1.73
N GLU A 103 7.48 -11.52 -2.99
CA GLU A 103 8.25 -12.73 -3.31
C GLU A 103 9.62 -12.72 -2.64
N LYS A 104 10.33 -11.60 -2.69
CA LYS A 104 11.64 -11.44 -2.02
C LYS A 104 11.55 -11.45 -0.50
N THR A 105 10.43 -10.97 0.06
CA THR A 105 10.15 -11.02 1.50
C THR A 105 9.75 -12.43 1.95
N SER A 106 9.22 -13.25 1.05
CA SER A 106 8.86 -14.65 1.30
C SER A 106 10.10 -15.53 1.39
N LYS A 107 10.84 -15.42 2.51
CA LYS A 107 12.07 -16.20 2.78
C LYS A 107 11.83 -17.19 3.90
N GLY A 108 12.59 -18.28 3.90
CA GLY A 108 12.48 -19.32 4.91
C GLY A 108 11.06 -19.90 4.96
N ASN A 109 10.46 -19.92 6.15
CA ASN A 109 9.14 -20.49 6.39
C ASN A 109 8.02 -19.44 6.32
N ALA A 110 8.20 -18.34 5.56
CA ALA A 110 7.20 -17.29 5.41
C ALA A 110 6.72 -17.15 3.96
N TRP A 111 5.40 -16.98 3.78
CA TRP A 111 4.74 -16.66 2.52
C TRP A 111 4.02 -15.32 2.64
N VAL A 112 4.52 -14.31 1.97
CA VAL A 112 4.01 -12.93 2.09
C VAL A 112 3.11 -12.60 0.91
N VAL A 113 1.92 -12.08 1.23
CA VAL A 113 0.94 -11.58 0.26
C VAL A 113 0.54 -10.16 0.60
N ASN A 114 -0.07 -9.46 -0.34
CA ASN A 114 -0.50 -8.07 -0.15
C ASN A 114 -1.86 -7.78 -0.77
N THR A 115 -2.49 -6.72 -0.27
CA THR A 115 -3.59 -6.01 -0.93
C THR A 115 -3.29 -4.53 -1.00
N GLY A 116 -4.09 -3.79 -1.77
CA GLY A 116 -3.98 -2.34 -1.86
C GLY A 116 -5.18 -1.75 -2.61
N ILE A 117 -5.31 -0.44 -2.47
CA ILE A 117 -6.29 0.42 -3.13
C ILE A 117 -5.54 1.58 -3.81
N PRO A 118 -6.16 2.41 -4.67
CA PRO A 118 -5.45 3.52 -5.32
C PRO A 118 -4.78 4.45 -4.31
N ALA A 119 -3.57 4.92 -4.60
CA ALA A 119 -2.85 5.85 -3.72
C ALA A 119 -3.34 7.29 -3.91
N LEU A 120 -3.50 8.02 -2.81
CA LEU A 120 -3.94 9.41 -2.66
C LEU A 120 -5.37 9.67 -3.14
N ARG A 121 -5.74 9.26 -4.35
CA ARG A 121 -7.06 9.49 -4.95
C ARG A 121 -7.52 8.26 -5.70
N GLY A 122 -8.76 7.86 -5.45
CA GLY A 122 -9.47 6.85 -6.22
C GLY A 122 -10.79 7.39 -6.78
N ILE A 123 -11.27 6.80 -7.86
CA ILE A 123 -12.60 7.05 -8.41
C ILE A 123 -13.53 5.95 -7.93
N VAL A 124 -14.66 6.34 -7.41
CA VAL A 124 -15.73 5.43 -6.97
C VAL A 124 -17.02 5.85 -7.67
N TYR A 125 -17.74 4.87 -8.16
CA TYR A 125 -19.13 5.01 -8.60
C TYR A 125 -20.04 4.47 -7.49
N ASP A 126 -20.90 5.30 -6.97
CA ASP A 126 -21.94 4.94 -6.01
C ASP A 126 -23.06 4.26 -6.79
N GLU A 127 -23.19 2.95 -6.64
CA GLU A 127 -24.13 2.13 -7.41
C GLU A 127 -25.59 2.46 -7.07
N ASP A 128 -25.88 2.81 -5.82
CA ASP A 128 -27.23 3.16 -5.36
C ASP A 128 -27.61 4.61 -5.73
N GLY A 129 -26.65 5.53 -5.56
CA GLY A 129 -26.89 6.97 -5.84
C GLY A 129 -26.65 7.38 -7.29
N GLY A 130 -26.06 6.52 -8.13
CA GLY A 130 -25.76 6.81 -9.52
C GLY A 130 -24.76 7.96 -9.72
N LYS A 131 -23.81 8.15 -8.77
CA LYS A 131 -22.91 9.31 -8.75
C LYS A 131 -21.46 8.88 -8.68
N PHE A 132 -20.59 9.69 -9.26
CA PHE A 132 -19.15 9.52 -9.14
C PHE A 132 -18.56 10.36 -8.00
N TYR A 133 -17.59 9.78 -7.33
CA TYR A 133 -16.81 10.45 -6.28
C TYR A 133 -15.31 10.28 -6.50
N THR A 134 -14.55 11.33 -6.23
CA THR A 134 -13.14 11.21 -5.90
C THR A 134 -13.02 10.97 -4.41
N VAL A 135 -12.40 9.86 -4.03
CA VAL A 135 -12.16 9.46 -2.64
C VAL A 135 -10.70 9.71 -2.29
N ASN A 136 -10.45 10.34 -1.13
CA ASN A 136 -9.10 10.46 -0.60
C ASN A 136 -8.72 9.18 0.16
N THR A 137 -7.94 8.34 -0.48
CA THR A 137 -7.49 7.03 0.04
C THR A 137 -6.23 7.11 0.90
N CYS A 138 -5.68 8.31 1.11
CA CYS A 138 -4.56 8.56 2.02
C CYS A 138 -4.78 9.88 2.77
N PRO A 139 -5.82 9.99 3.63
CA PRO A 139 -6.16 11.25 4.29
C PRO A 139 -5.10 11.73 5.29
N GLY A 140 -4.26 10.81 5.77
CA GLY A 140 -3.11 11.09 6.63
C GLY A 140 -1.84 11.52 5.89
N ALA A 141 -1.82 11.50 4.55
CA ALA A 141 -0.61 11.78 3.79
C ALA A 141 -0.12 13.23 4.00
N GLY A 142 1.18 13.36 4.24
CA GLY A 142 1.94 14.61 4.28
C GLY A 142 3.05 14.60 3.24
N GLY A 143 4.29 14.70 3.67
CA GLY A 143 5.48 14.72 2.80
C GLY A 143 5.61 13.50 1.87
N CYS A 144 5.13 12.34 2.29
CA CYS A 144 5.14 11.12 1.49
C CYS A 144 4.38 11.24 0.16
N ALA A 145 3.39 12.13 0.06
CA ALA A 145 2.64 12.34 -1.17
C ALA A 145 3.53 12.81 -2.34
N LEU A 146 4.58 13.59 -2.04
CA LEU A 146 5.50 14.14 -3.03
C LEU A 146 6.39 13.07 -3.68
N VAL A 147 6.64 12.00 -2.96
CA VAL A 147 7.55 10.90 -3.36
C VAL A 147 6.84 9.54 -3.44
N CYS A 148 5.52 9.55 -3.54
CA CYS A 148 4.70 8.34 -3.51
C CYS A 148 5.08 7.37 -4.64
N TYR A 149 5.65 6.23 -4.28
CA TYR A 149 6.04 5.19 -5.24
C TYR A 149 4.84 4.58 -5.96
N ALA A 150 3.67 4.51 -5.29
CA ALA A 150 2.45 3.97 -5.88
C ALA A 150 1.78 4.94 -6.89
N ARG A 151 2.43 6.07 -7.20
CA ARG A 151 2.03 6.99 -8.28
C ARG A 151 3.05 7.04 -9.43
N GLN A 152 3.90 6.04 -9.51
CA GLN A 152 4.93 5.89 -10.55
C GLN A 152 5.19 4.41 -10.84
N GLY A 153 6.10 4.11 -11.77
CA GLY A 153 6.46 2.74 -12.12
C GLY A 153 5.25 1.91 -12.56
N SER A 154 5.17 0.66 -12.10
CA SER A 154 4.14 -0.31 -12.47
C SER A 154 2.71 0.15 -12.20
N TYR A 155 2.51 1.00 -11.19
CA TYR A 155 1.17 1.51 -10.84
C TYR A 155 0.57 2.45 -11.90
N VAL A 156 1.41 3.06 -12.73
CA VAL A 156 1.00 3.97 -13.82
C VAL A 156 1.32 3.44 -15.21
N MET A 157 2.18 2.41 -15.30
CA MET A 157 2.60 1.83 -16.59
C MET A 157 1.68 0.71 -17.06
N PHE A 158 1.04 -0.01 -16.15
CA PHE A 158 0.18 -1.15 -16.46
C PHE A 158 -1.28 -0.85 -16.11
N ASP A 159 -2.15 -0.99 -17.10
CA ASP A 159 -3.60 -0.79 -16.97
C ASP A 159 -4.22 -1.72 -15.94
N HIS A 160 -3.89 -3.02 -15.99
CA HIS A 160 -4.40 -4.00 -15.05
C HIS A 160 -4.07 -3.68 -13.59
N THR A 161 -2.93 -3.01 -13.31
CA THR A 161 -2.56 -2.63 -11.94
C THR A 161 -3.47 -1.51 -11.42
N SER A 162 -3.58 -0.41 -12.16
CA SER A 162 -4.42 0.73 -11.76
C SER A 162 -5.90 0.36 -11.72
N MET A 163 -6.39 -0.42 -12.69
CA MET A 163 -7.78 -0.86 -12.75
C MET A 163 -8.13 -1.82 -11.60
N ASN A 164 -7.29 -2.79 -11.28
CA ASN A 164 -7.54 -3.68 -10.15
C ASN A 164 -7.60 -2.95 -8.81
N LEU A 165 -6.75 -1.93 -8.60
CA LEU A 165 -6.83 -1.09 -7.41
C LEU A 165 -8.15 -0.31 -7.37
N THR A 166 -8.58 0.24 -8.50
CA THR A 166 -9.86 0.98 -8.62
C THR A 166 -11.05 0.05 -8.36
N ARG A 167 -11.08 -1.14 -8.94
CA ARG A 167 -12.12 -2.16 -8.70
C ARG A 167 -12.18 -2.59 -7.23
N ARG A 168 -11.04 -2.77 -6.57
CA ARG A 168 -11.00 -3.08 -5.13
C ARG A 168 -11.58 -1.96 -4.28
N LEU A 169 -11.28 -0.70 -4.61
CA LEU A 169 -11.86 0.44 -3.92
C LEU A 169 -13.37 0.51 -4.15
N ASN A 170 -13.86 0.30 -5.36
CA ASN A 170 -15.30 0.29 -5.66
C ASN A 170 -16.00 -0.86 -4.91
N LEU A 171 -15.42 -2.06 -4.89
CA LEU A 171 -15.96 -3.18 -4.13
C LEU A 171 -15.99 -2.89 -2.62
N LEU A 172 -14.93 -2.30 -2.06
CA LEU A 172 -14.88 -1.92 -0.65
C LEU A 172 -15.94 -0.88 -0.31
N MET A 173 -16.15 0.11 -1.19
CA MET A 173 -17.08 1.22 -0.94
C MET A 173 -18.54 0.84 -1.19
N ASN A 174 -18.83 0.01 -2.18
CA ASN A 174 -20.21 -0.40 -2.48
C ASN A 174 -20.62 -1.69 -1.76
N HIS A 175 -19.66 -2.58 -1.42
CA HIS A 175 -19.97 -3.89 -0.85
C HIS A 175 -18.92 -4.30 0.18
N PRO A 176 -18.78 -3.56 1.32
CA PRO A 176 -17.71 -3.78 2.31
C PRO A 176 -17.76 -5.17 2.96
N GLU A 177 -18.93 -5.73 3.19
CA GLU A 177 -19.12 -7.07 3.76
C GLU A 177 -18.68 -8.15 2.75
N VAL A 178 -18.95 -7.94 1.47
CA VAL A 178 -18.47 -8.82 0.37
C VAL A 178 -16.95 -8.74 0.25
N PHE A 179 -16.39 -7.53 0.32
CA PHE A 179 -14.95 -7.32 0.33
C PHE A 179 -14.29 -8.07 1.49
N GLU A 180 -14.82 -7.92 2.72
CA GLU A 180 -14.34 -8.62 3.91
C GLU A 180 -14.36 -10.14 3.73
N GLN A 181 -15.49 -10.67 3.27
CA GLN A 181 -15.67 -12.10 3.10
C GLN A 181 -14.75 -12.69 2.03
N ILE A 182 -14.56 -12.00 0.90
CA ILE A 182 -13.65 -12.47 -0.16
C ILE A 182 -12.21 -12.48 0.32
N ILE A 183 -11.74 -11.39 0.94
CA ILE A 183 -10.35 -11.32 1.40
C ILE A 183 -10.07 -12.37 2.49
N TYR A 184 -11.02 -12.59 3.40
CA TYR A 184 -10.93 -13.66 4.39
C TYR A 184 -10.80 -15.04 3.73
N LEU A 185 -11.66 -15.36 2.76
CA LEU A 185 -11.64 -16.66 2.09
C LEU A 185 -10.36 -16.88 1.27
N GLU A 186 -9.86 -15.85 0.60
CA GLU A 186 -8.60 -15.92 -0.13
C GLU A 186 -7.43 -16.18 0.84
N LEU A 187 -7.35 -15.44 1.97
CA LEU A 187 -6.31 -15.65 2.99
C LEU A 187 -6.42 -17.02 3.65
N LYS A 188 -7.63 -17.44 4.04
CA LYS A 188 -7.86 -18.76 4.63
C LYS A 188 -7.36 -19.88 3.72
N ARG A 189 -7.62 -19.78 2.41
CA ARG A 189 -7.11 -20.75 1.44
C ARG A 189 -5.58 -20.80 1.46
N PHE A 190 -4.90 -19.64 1.48
CA PHE A 190 -3.44 -19.60 1.58
C PHE A 190 -2.96 -20.19 2.90
N CYS A 191 -3.58 -19.86 4.03
CA CYS A 191 -3.24 -20.42 5.33
C CYS A 191 -3.38 -21.94 5.33
N VAL A 192 -4.50 -22.49 4.87
CA VAL A 192 -4.72 -23.94 4.80
C VAL A 192 -3.66 -24.62 3.93
N GLU A 193 -3.29 -24.01 2.79
CA GLU A 193 -2.30 -24.59 1.87
C GLU A 193 -0.87 -24.52 2.44
N LYS A 194 -0.49 -23.37 2.99
CA LYS A 194 0.89 -23.09 3.41
C LYS A 194 1.21 -23.66 4.79
N ASN A 195 0.29 -23.52 5.75
CA ASN A 195 0.52 -24.04 7.10
C ASN A 195 0.67 -25.57 7.13
N LYS A 196 0.01 -26.32 6.22
CA LYS A 196 0.27 -27.76 6.04
C LYS A 196 1.73 -28.09 5.69
N LYS A 197 2.48 -27.11 5.17
CA LYS A 197 3.90 -27.23 4.81
C LYS A 197 4.82 -26.59 5.84
N GLY A 198 4.29 -26.17 7.01
CA GLY A 198 5.03 -25.44 8.02
C GLY A 198 5.42 -24.02 7.60
N VAL A 199 4.67 -23.41 6.67
CA VAL A 199 4.95 -22.07 6.15
C VAL A 199 3.91 -21.11 6.71
N LYS A 200 4.37 -20.10 7.45
CA LYS A 200 3.55 -18.99 7.98
C LYS A 200 3.06 -18.09 6.84
N VAL A 201 1.83 -17.64 6.91
CA VAL A 201 1.27 -16.67 5.97
C VAL A 201 1.31 -15.28 6.58
N LEU A 202 1.89 -14.33 5.85
CA LEU A 202 1.97 -12.93 6.24
C LEU A 202 1.18 -12.07 5.28
N MET A 203 0.32 -11.22 5.81
CA MET A 203 -0.49 -10.28 5.03
C MET A 203 0.02 -8.85 5.20
N ARG A 204 0.46 -8.23 4.11
CA ARG A 204 0.70 -6.79 4.06
C ARG A 204 -0.56 -6.05 3.62
N TRP A 205 -1.13 -5.29 4.53
CA TRP A 205 -2.20 -4.36 4.19
C TRP A 205 -1.62 -3.10 3.53
N ASN A 206 -2.35 -2.56 2.56
CA ASN A 206 -2.03 -1.29 1.91
C ASN A 206 -0.64 -1.23 1.24
N ASP A 207 -0.39 -2.13 0.28
CA ASP A 207 0.76 -1.96 -0.62
C ASP A 207 0.68 -0.60 -1.36
N ALA A 208 -0.53 -0.16 -1.68
CA ALA A 208 -0.87 1.19 -2.13
C ALA A 208 -2.14 1.67 -1.41
N GLY A 209 -2.29 2.98 -1.23
CA GLY A 209 -3.35 3.55 -0.39
C GLY A 209 -3.01 3.52 1.10
N ASP A 210 -4.02 3.68 1.94
CA ASP A 210 -3.92 3.63 3.41
C ASP A 210 -5.26 3.18 4.01
N PHE A 211 -5.34 2.96 5.32
CA PHE A 211 -6.59 2.84 6.05
C PHE A 211 -7.30 4.20 6.08
N PHE A 212 -8.06 4.50 5.04
CA PHE A 212 -8.65 5.82 4.83
C PHE A 212 -9.99 6.03 5.53
N THR A 213 -10.56 4.97 6.11
CA THR A 213 -11.82 4.94 6.87
C THR A 213 -11.77 3.90 7.97
N LYS A 214 -12.53 4.14 9.03
CA LYS A 214 -12.69 3.23 10.17
C LYS A 214 -13.23 1.87 9.72
N LYS A 215 -14.21 1.84 8.81
CA LYS A 215 -14.76 0.58 8.28
C LYS A 215 -13.70 -0.30 7.63
N TYR A 216 -12.77 0.27 6.85
CA TYR A 216 -11.70 -0.50 6.22
C TYR A 216 -10.68 -1.03 7.26
N TRP A 217 -10.39 -0.22 8.29
CA TRP A 217 -9.57 -0.67 9.41
C TRP A 217 -10.23 -1.84 10.17
N GLU A 218 -11.52 -1.73 10.48
CA GLU A 218 -12.31 -2.78 11.14
C GLU A 218 -12.33 -4.08 10.32
N ILE A 219 -12.44 -4.02 9.00
CA ILE A 219 -12.33 -5.18 8.11
C ILE A 219 -10.95 -5.85 8.26
N ALA A 220 -9.87 -5.08 8.23
CA ALA A 220 -8.53 -5.63 8.37
C ALA A 220 -8.34 -6.37 9.70
N ARG A 221 -8.85 -5.79 10.79
CA ARG A 221 -8.85 -6.41 12.12
C ARG A 221 -9.68 -7.67 12.16
N SER A 222 -10.95 -7.58 11.75
CA SER A 222 -11.90 -8.71 11.77
C SER A 222 -11.34 -9.93 11.03
N VAL A 223 -10.77 -9.71 9.84
CA VAL A 223 -10.16 -10.78 9.04
C VAL A 223 -8.95 -11.38 9.76
N THR A 224 -8.07 -10.56 10.31
CA THR A 224 -6.88 -11.00 11.03
C THR A 224 -7.24 -11.82 12.26
N GLU A 225 -8.09 -11.28 13.14
CA GLU A 225 -8.56 -11.94 14.35
C GLU A 225 -9.27 -13.27 14.06
N LYS A 226 -10.05 -13.33 12.98
CA LYS A 226 -10.77 -14.54 12.60
C LYS A 226 -9.83 -15.66 12.17
N LEU A 227 -8.79 -15.36 11.38
CA LEU A 227 -7.79 -16.34 10.98
C LEU A 227 -6.99 -16.86 12.15
N LEU A 228 -6.60 -15.99 13.09
CA LEU A 228 -5.87 -16.37 14.30
C LEU A 228 -6.74 -17.23 15.23
N ARG A 229 -8.00 -16.86 15.43
CA ARG A 229 -8.96 -17.69 16.23
C ARG A 229 -9.20 -19.08 15.64
N GLU A 230 -9.07 -19.23 14.32
CA GLU A 230 -9.14 -20.52 13.64
C GLU A 230 -7.83 -21.34 13.76
N GLY A 231 -6.82 -20.81 14.45
CA GLY A 231 -5.55 -21.50 14.72
C GLY A 231 -4.59 -21.52 13.54
N HIS A 232 -4.76 -20.60 12.57
CA HIS A 232 -3.82 -20.48 11.46
C HIS A 232 -2.51 -19.83 11.91
N ASP A 233 -1.38 -20.32 11.42
CA ASP A 233 -0.10 -19.62 11.54
C ASP A 233 -0.08 -18.45 10.55
N PHE A 234 -0.52 -17.30 11.07
CA PHE A 234 -0.82 -16.09 10.30
C PHE A 234 -0.33 -14.86 11.04
N MET A 235 0.03 -13.82 10.31
CA MET A 235 0.35 -12.51 10.84
C MET A 235 -0.01 -11.43 9.82
N SER A 236 -0.46 -10.28 10.30
CA SER A 236 -0.68 -9.08 9.48
C SER A 236 0.29 -7.96 9.84
N TYR A 237 0.64 -7.15 8.84
CA TYR A 237 1.35 -5.89 9.07
C TYR A 237 0.93 -4.81 8.07
N ALA A 238 1.17 -3.56 8.42
CA ALA A 238 0.85 -2.42 7.57
C ALA A 238 1.80 -1.24 7.80
N TYR A 239 1.91 -0.39 6.77
CA TYR A 239 2.40 0.98 6.91
C TYR A 239 1.21 1.91 6.86
N THR A 240 1.11 2.83 7.81
CA THR A 240 -0.01 3.78 7.85
C THR A 240 0.44 5.18 8.20
N LYS A 241 -0.32 6.17 7.77
CA LYS A 241 -0.21 7.58 8.15
C LYS A 241 -1.38 8.03 9.03
N MET A 242 -2.23 7.06 9.41
CA MET A 242 -3.42 7.32 10.20
C MET A 242 -3.13 7.08 11.68
N GLY A 243 -2.79 8.15 12.39
CA GLY A 243 -2.57 8.13 13.83
C GLY A 243 -3.82 7.76 14.63
N ASP A 244 -5.01 7.95 14.04
CA ASP A 244 -6.28 7.55 14.64
C ASP A 244 -6.35 6.05 14.98
N PHE A 245 -5.64 5.22 14.25
CA PHE A 245 -5.67 3.76 14.42
C PHE A 245 -4.49 3.21 15.21
N MET A 246 -3.51 4.05 15.57
CA MET A 246 -2.31 3.63 16.30
C MET A 246 -2.57 3.30 17.78
N GLY A 247 -3.62 3.86 18.37
CA GLY A 247 -4.00 3.58 19.77
C GLY A 247 -4.88 2.33 19.93
N ASP A 248 -5.44 1.82 18.83
CA ASP A 248 -6.28 0.63 18.82
C ASP A 248 -5.44 -0.62 18.45
N LEU A 249 -4.35 -0.79 19.19
CA LEU A 249 -3.44 -1.93 19.07
C LEU A 249 -4.05 -3.16 19.78
N SER A 250 -5.22 -3.58 19.37
CA SER A 250 -5.61 -4.96 19.58
C SER A 250 -4.70 -5.82 18.69
N ALA A 251 -3.68 -6.16 19.24
CA ALA A 251 -2.50 -7.01 19.11
C ALA A 251 -2.16 -7.73 17.79
N ASP A 252 -3.01 -7.80 16.79
CA ASP A 252 -2.83 -8.80 15.74
C ASP A 252 -2.31 -8.23 14.40
N ILE A 253 -2.14 -6.90 14.29
CA ILE A 253 -1.56 -6.24 13.13
C ILE A 253 -0.35 -5.40 13.53
N VAL A 254 0.85 -5.76 13.06
CA VAL A 254 2.06 -4.96 13.29
C VAL A 254 1.98 -3.67 12.48
N MET A 255 1.76 -2.56 13.18
CA MET A 255 1.58 -1.25 12.57
C MET A 255 2.89 -0.46 12.52
N ASN A 256 3.27 0.00 11.33
CA ASN A 256 4.41 0.88 11.11
C ASN A 256 3.90 2.27 10.78
N PHE A 257 3.95 3.21 11.74
CA PHE A 257 3.50 4.57 11.51
C PHE A 257 4.50 5.35 10.65
N SER A 258 4.02 6.02 9.59
CA SER A 258 4.88 6.83 8.74
C SER A 258 5.06 8.23 9.31
N ARG A 259 6.30 8.63 9.63
CA ARG A 259 6.64 9.96 10.14
C ARG A 259 6.38 11.09 9.14
N GLU A 260 6.16 10.77 7.86
CA GLU A 260 5.74 11.70 6.81
C GLU A 260 4.23 11.90 6.76
N ALA A 261 3.49 11.50 7.78
CA ALA A 261 2.09 11.84 7.94
C ALA A 261 1.90 13.37 8.08
N ASN A 262 0.68 13.84 7.82
CA ASN A 262 0.36 15.24 8.03
C ASN A 262 0.34 15.61 9.54
N LYS A 263 0.43 16.90 9.85
CA LYS A 263 0.53 17.39 11.23
C LYS A 263 -0.62 16.91 12.14
N GLN A 264 -1.83 16.81 11.60
CA GLN A 264 -2.99 16.34 12.35
C GLN A 264 -2.84 14.89 12.80
N GLN A 265 -2.30 14.02 11.96
CA GLN A 265 -2.09 12.61 12.29
C GLN A 265 -0.87 12.41 13.18
N LEU A 266 0.22 13.18 12.93
CA LEU A 266 1.40 13.17 13.77
C LEU A 266 1.10 13.54 15.24
N SER A 267 0.22 14.52 15.47
CA SER A 267 -0.14 14.95 16.84
C SER A 267 -0.92 13.91 17.66
N LYS A 268 -1.35 12.81 17.05
CA LYS A 268 -2.08 11.72 17.70
C LYS A 268 -1.19 10.55 18.14
N VAL A 269 0.10 10.61 17.79
CA VAL A 269 1.02 9.48 17.97
C VAL A 269 2.20 9.91 18.82
N ASP A 270 2.51 9.12 19.84
CA ASP A 270 3.77 9.22 20.59
C ASP A 270 4.88 8.55 19.77
N LEU A 271 5.63 9.37 19.03
CA LEU A 271 6.68 8.89 18.11
C LEU A 271 7.88 8.25 18.83
N ASP A 272 8.06 8.50 20.12
CA ASP A 272 9.17 7.93 20.90
C ASP A 272 8.87 6.49 21.34
N ASN A 273 7.59 6.16 21.48
CA ASN A 273 7.12 4.85 21.92
C ASN A 273 6.33 4.09 20.83
N THR A 274 6.28 4.60 19.62
CA THR A 274 5.53 3.97 18.53
C THR A 274 6.46 3.48 17.44
N LYS A 275 6.29 2.21 17.04
CA LYS A 275 6.95 1.65 15.86
C LYS A 275 6.66 2.50 14.63
N ALA A 276 7.72 2.99 13.98
CA ALA A 276 7.58 3.94 12.88
C ALA A 276 8.49 3.62 11.69
N SER A 277 8.14 4.22 10.55
CA SER A 277 9.01 4.32 9.38
C SER A 277 9.22 5.79 9.04
N THR A 278 10.38 6.11 8.48
CA THR A 278 10.69 7.46 7.99
C THR A 278 11.44 7.42 6.67
N ILE A 279 11.11 8.36 5.81
CA ILE A 279 11.80 8.58 4.53
C ILE A 279 13.03 9.44 4.82
N VAL A 280 14.21 8.88 4.65
CA VAL A 280 15.46 9.59 4.90
C VAL A 280 15.67 10.66 3.81
N PRO A 281 15.90 11.93 4.17
CA PRO A 281 16.26 12.99 3.24
C PRO A 281 17.53 12.65 2.45
N ARG A 282 17.53 12.93 1.14
CA ARG A 282 18.64 12.56 0.25
C ARG A 282 19.98 13.19 0.59
N ASP A 283 19.98 14.36 1.17
CA ASP A 283 21.16 15.08 1.62
C ASP A 283 21.93 14.36 2.75
N LEU A 284 21.24 13.50 3.52
CA LEU A 284 21.87 12.68 4.55
C LEU A 284 22.67 11.49 4.01
N PHE A 285 22.43 11.05 2.77
CA PHE A 285 23.04 9.81 2.31
C PHE A 285 23.56 9.83 0.87
N ARG A 286 23.11 10.77 0.02
CA ARG A 286 23.38 10.74 -1.42
C ARG A 286 24.87 10.74 -1.76
N ASP A 287 25.67 11.50 -1.03
CA ASP A 287 27.11 11.63 -1.20
C ASP A 287 27.90 10.36 -0.83
N LEU A 288 27.26 9.45 -0.09
CA LEU A 288 27.88 8.17 0.32
C LEU A 288 27.78 7.08 -0.76
N PHE A 289 26.97 7.29 -1.78
CA PHE A 289 26.73 6.29 -2.83
C PHE A 289 27.26 6.73 -4.19
N THR A 290 27.83 5.77 -4.93
CA THR A 290 28.26 5.98 -6.32
C THR A 290 27.03 6.23 -7.21
N SER A 291 27.03 7.36 -7.94
CA SER A 291 25.95 7.71 -8.87
C SER A 291 26.34 7.45 -10.31
N THR A 292 25.40 6.89 -11.09
CA THR A 292 25.52 6.72 -12.55
C THR A 292 24.94 7.89 -13.35
N GLY A 293 24.45 8.93 -12.66
CA GLY A 293 23.74 10.07 -13.25
C GLY A 293 22.22 9.92 -13.19
N GLY A 294 21.50 11.01 -13.47
CA GLY A 294 20.02 11.02 -13.43
C GLY A 294 19.36 10.69 -12.07
N GLY A 295 20.13 10.68 -10.98
CA GLY A 295 19.65 10.36 -9.64
C GLY A 295 19.62 8.87 -9.31
N HIS A 296 20.08 8.00 -10.21
CA HIS A 296 20.21 6.57 -9.95
C HIS A 296 21.56 6.25 -9.30
N PHE A 297 21.55 5.32 -8.35
CA PHE A 297 22.76 4.76 -7.77
C PHE A 297 23.32 3.66 -8.68
N LYS A 298 24.67 3.59 -8.77
CA LYS A 298 25.34 2.42 -9.33
C LYS A 298 25.03 1.22 -8.43
N LYS A 299 24.77 0.06 -9.02
CA LYS A 299 24.52 -1.17 -8.28
C LYS A 299 25.76 -2.05 -8.29
N ALA A 300 26.07 -2.61 -7.13
CA ALA A 300 27.05 -3.68 -7.00
C ALA A 300 26.52 -5.00 -7.61
N SER A 301 27.37 -6.03 -7.68
CA SER A 301 27.02 -7.34 -8.24
C SER A 301 25.85 -8.03 -7.55
N ASP A 302 25.58 -7.69 -6.28
CA ASP A 302 24.42 -8.16 -5.50
C ASP A 302 23.13 -7.36 -5.76
N GLY A 303 23.17 -6.38 -6.68
CA GLY A 303 22.03 -5.53 -7.03
C GLY A 303 21.74 -4.40 -6.04
N LYS A 304 22.56 -4.25 -4.97
CA LYS A 304 22.41 -3.18 -3.97
C LYS A 304 23.14 -1.91 -4.41
N PRO A 305 22.76 -0.72 -3.86
CA PRO A 305 23.52 0.50 -4.10
C PRO A 305 24.97 0.36 -3.65
N GLU A 306 25.89 0.81 -4.52
CA GLU A 306 27.34 0.76 -4.25
C GLU A 306 27.75 2.00 -3.45
N PHE A 307 28.36 1.80 -2.28
CA PHE A 307 28.97 2.87 -1.52
C PHE A 307 30.27 3.37 -2.20
N ASN A 308 30.56 4.66 -2.06
CA ASN A 308 31.76 5.27 -2.64
C ASN A 308 33.06 4.68 -2.07
N ASP A 309 33.04 4.28 -0.80
CA ASP A 309 34.16 3.68 -0.09
C ASP A 309 33.69 2.73 1.02
N ALA A 310 34.64 2.01 1.60
CA ALA A 310 34.38 1.01 2.64
C ALA A 310 33.82 1.62 3.95
N THR A 311 33.97 2.92 4.18
CA THR A 311 33.49 3.61 5.39
C THR A 311 32.05 4.10 5.27
N GLY A 312 31.51 4.17 4.05
CA GLY A 312 30.19 4.73 3.76
C GLY A 312 29.06 4.08 4.59
N ARG A 313 29.13 2.76 4.81
CA ARG A 313 28.14 2.04 5.64
C ARG A 313 28.12 2.56 7.08
N GLU A 314 29.27 2.71 7.72
CA GLU A 314 29.37 3.19 9.09
C GLU A 314 29.07 4.68 9.21
N GLU A 315 29.44 5.46 8.19
CA GLU A 315 29.11 6.88 8.15
C GLU A 315 27.61 7.11 8.05
N LEU A 316 26.88 6.33 7.23
CA LEU A 316 25.43 6.41 7.16
C LEU A 316 24.75 6.09 8.50
N LYS A 317 25.21 5.06 9.20
CA LYS A 317 24.72 4.73 10.55
C LYS A 317 24.92 5.90 11.52
N LYS A 318 26.09 6.52 11.53
CA LYS A 318 26.41 7.67 12.40
C LYS A 318 25.53 8.87 12.10
N ARG A 319 25.31 9.20 10.81
CA ARG A 319 24.45 10.30 10.39
C ARG A 319 23.00 10.09 10.83
N LEU A 320 22.47 8.88 10.60
CA LEU A 320 21.11 8.56 11.01
C LEU A 320 20.94 8.52 12.53
N ALA A 321 21.89 7.92 13.27
CA ALA A 321 21.87 7.91 14.70
C ALA A 321 21.86 9.34 15.29
N LYS A 322 22.66 10.25 14.73
CA LYS A 322 22.72 11.65 15.14
C LYS A 322 21.43 12.42 14.79
N GLU A 323 20.98 12.30 13.55
CA GLU A 323 19.80 13.03 13.04
C GLU A 323 18.52 12.64 13.80
N TYR A 324 18.31 11.35 13.97
CA TYR A 324 17.10 10.83 14.61
C TYR A 324 17.25 10.59 16.12
N LYS A 325 18.41 10.94 16.70
CA LYS A 325 18.70 10.84 18.15
C LYS A 325 18.52 9.44 18.72
N VAL A 326 18.90 8.43 17.96
CA VAL A 326 18.86 7.03 18.39
C VAL A 326 20.27 6.50 18.70
N PRO A 327 20.43 5.50 19.58
CA PRO A 327 21.74 4.91 19.87
C PRO A 327 22.39 4.35 18.61
N LEU A 328 23.66 4.65 18.37
CA LEU A 328 24.41 4.12 17.21
C LEU A 328 24.43 2.59 17.18
N SER A 329 24.55 1.95 18.34
CA SER A 329 24.56 0.51 18.48
C SER A 329 23.24 -0.16 18.07
N SER A 330 22.12 0.58 18.07
CA SER A 330 20.82 0.09 17.63
C SER A 330 20.55 0.28 16.12
N VAL A 331 21.42 1.03 15.41
CA VAL A 331 21.25 1.28 13.98
C VAL A 331 21.96 0.20 13.19
N ILE A 332 21.18 -0.62 12.48
CA ILE A 332 21.69 -1.76 11.70
C ILE A 332 21.07 -1.78 10.31
N TYR A 333 21.73 -2.44 9.37
CA TYR A 333 21.15 -2.71 8.06
C TYR A 333 20.17 -3.87 8.15
N GLN A 334 19.12 -3.85 7.32
CA GLN A 334 18.10 -4.90 7.32
C GLN A 334 18.70 -6.30 7.10
N GLU A 335 19.76 -6.42 6.30
CA GLU A 335 20.46 -7.66 6.03
C GLU A 335 21.25 -8.22 7.23
N ASP A 336 21.58 -7.36 8.19
CA ASP A 336 22.31 -7.69 9.41
C ASP A 336 21.36 -7.88 10.60
N LEU A 337 20.04 -7.89 10.37
CA LEU A 337 19.05 -8.06 11.42
C LEU A 337 19.16 -9.45 12.04
N PRO A 338 19.42 -9.58 13.35
CA PRO A 338 19.51 -10.89 14.00
C PRO A 338 18.17 -11.62 13.95
N SER A 339 18.17 -12.95 14.16
CA SER A 339 16.91 -13.69 14.29
C SER A 339 16.09 -13.20 15.48
N GLU A 340 14.76 -13.31 15.42
CA GLU A 340 13.85 -12.87 16.50
C GLU A 340 14.13 -13.56 17.83
N GLU A 341 14.65 -14.79 17.80
CA GLU A 341 15.03 -15.56 18.98
C GLU A 341 16.21 -14.97 19.77
N GLN A 342 16.99 -14.08 19.14
CA GLN A 342 18.18 -13.47 19.75
C GLN A 342 17.92 -12.10 20.36
N ALA A 343 16.69 -11.59 20.28
CA ALA A 343 16.40 -10.24 20.72
C ALA A 343 15.85 -10.17 22.16
N PRO A 344 16.43 -9.25 22.99
CA PRO A 344 15.55 -8.25 23.58
C PRO A 344 15.96 -6.81 23.22
N ASN A 345 16.70 -6.59 22.14
CA ASN A 345 17.16 -5.26 21.78
C ASN A 345 16.22 -4.57 20.79
N THR A 346 15.96 -3.30 21.03
CA THR A 346 15.22 -2.45 20.09
C THR A 346 16.15 -2.01 18.96
N PHE A 347 15.79 -2.33 17.73
CA PHE A 347 16.56 -1.98 16.55
C PHE A 347 15.97 -0.79 15.77
N ASN A 348 16.88 -0.04 15.14
CA ASN A 348 16.55 0.97 14.12
C ASN A 348 17.19 0.52 12.82
N VAL A 349 16.38 0.23 11.81
CA VAL A 349 16.80 -0.56 10.66
C VAL A 349 16.92 0.29 9.42
N ILE A 350 18.08 0.24 8.75
CA ILE A 350 18.30 0.89 7.47
C ILE A 350 17.86 -0.03 6.34
N VAL A 351 16.89 0.42 5.56
CA VAL A 351 16.46 -0.23 4.32
C VAL A 351 17.05 0.50 3.13
N LEU A 352 17.95 -0.14 2.40
CA LEU A 352 18.60 0.41 1.23
C LEU A 352 17.60 0.65 0.07
N PRO A 353 17.90 1.57 -0.87
CA PRO A 353 17.02 1.92 -1.98
C PRO A 353 16.57 0.74 -2.86
N SER A 354 17.32 -0.33 -2.92
CA SER A 354 16.94 -1.56 -3.63
C SER A 354 15.72 -2.27 -3.03
N GLY A 355 15.40 -1.96 -1.75
CA GLY A 355 14.14 -2.31 -1.09
C GLY A 355 13.78 -3.79 -1.17
N ASP A 356 14.71 -4.71 -0.78
CA ASP A 356 14.57 -6.11 -1.15
C ASP A 356 13.54 -6.90 -0.33
N SER A 357 13.18 -6.43 0.87
CA SER A 357 12.16 -7.11 1.68
C SER A 357 11.47 -6.17 2.66
N ASP A 358 10.37 -6.64 3.28
CA ASP A 358 9.65 -5.95 4.35
C ASP A 358 9.89 -6.61 5.71
N GLU A 359 10.96 -7.35 5.89
CA GLU A 359 11.25 -8.10 7.11
C GLU A 359 11.22 -7.21 8.36
N ALA A 360 11.89 -6.06 8.31
CA ALA A 360 11.88 -5.09 9.41
C ALA A 360 10.46 -4.60 9.80
N ALA A 361 9.54 -4.53 8.83
CA ALA A 361 8.18 -4.08 9.08
C ALA A 361 7.32 -5.10 9.84
N GLN A 362 7.71 -6.37 9.79
CA GLN A 362 7.00 -7.48 10.43
C GLN A 362 7.40 -7.69 11.88
N ARG A 363 8.57 -7.20 12.29
CA ARG A 363 9.20 -7.49 13.58
C ARG A 363 8.82 -6.46 14.63
N GLU A 364 8.38 -6.91 15.80
CA GLU A 364 8.03 -6.04 16.93
C GLU A 364 9.24 -5.39 17.59
N ASP A 365 10.42 -6.03 17.52
CA ASP A 365 11.68 -5.51 18.06
C ASP A 365 12.32 -4.40 17.22
N VAL A 366 11.74 -4.05 16.07
CA VAL A 366 12.16 -2.92 15.22
C VAL A 366 11.29 -1.71 15.51
N MET A 367 11.88 -0.65 16.07
CA MET A 367 11.16 0.58 16.42
C MET A 367 11.15 1.61 15.31
N LEU A 368 12.24 1.76 14.55
CA LEU A 368 12.30 2.74 13.47
C LEU A 368 12.91 2.13 12.21
N ILE A 369 12.23 2.34 11.09
CA ILE A 369 12.66 1.89 9.77
C ILE A 369 13.06 3.09 8.93
N PHE A 370 14.33 3.16 8.58
CA PHE A 370 14.89 4.18 7.69
C PHE A 370 14.75 3.75 6.24
N LEU A 371 13.86 4.40 5.50
CA LEU A 371 13.63 4.15 4.08
C LEU A 371 14.45 5.10 3.22
N LEU A 372 15.50 4.60 2.59
CA LEU A 372 16.31 5.37 1.64
C LEU A 372 15.63 5.36 0.27
N ILE A 373 15.12 6.51 -0.18
CA ILE A 373 14.42 6.64 -1.46
C ILE A 373 15.41 6.99 -2.59
N HIS A 374 15.20 6.38 -3.76
CA HIS A 374 15.95 6.62 -5.01
C HIS A 374 15.90 8.07 -5.51
#